data_2904f46558ec9b92a42d046806ddb62b
#
_entry.id   2904f46558ec9b92a42d046806ddb62b
#
_cell.length_a   1.000
_cell.length_b   1.000
_cell.length_c   1.000
_cell.angle_alpha   90.00
_cell.angle_beta   90.00
_cell.angle_gamma   90.00
#
_symmetry.space_group_name_H-M   'P 1'
#
loop_
_entity.id
_entity.type
_entity.pdbx_description
1 polymer ?
#
loop_
_entity_poly.entity_id
_entity_poly.type
_entity_poly.pdbx_seq_one_letter_code
_entity_poly.pdbx_strand_id
1 'polypeptide(L)'
;PLEDLGMHLPLICDRYEVRDDVPPGAGKFRGGSGVVKSQRYLTSGFMTHESDRHLDVPWGIFGGKEGAGGKMEIHNIHSGERRSEYSKFSGMRAEIGDVVSYYSPSGGGYGNPLERDPTKVLDDVLDGFFGPDHAKSDYGVVLKPVDNGYDWGLDEAATQSLRAEMQR
;
A
#
# COMPACT_ATOMS: atom_id res chain seq x y z
N PRO A 1 5.95 -17.12 12.77
CA PRO A 1 5.57 -17.61 11.42
C PRO A 1 4.04 -17.66 11.31
N LEU A 2 3.50 -17.53 10.09
CA LEU A 2 2.04 -17.55 9.87
C LEU A 2 1.45 -18.91 10.20
N GLU A 3 2.19 -19.95 9.95
CA GLU A 3 1.85 -21.35 10.23
C GLU A 3 1.66 -21.60 11.73
N ASP A 4 2.47 -20.96 12.56
CA ASP A 4 2.40 -21.04 14.02
C ASP A 4 1.06 -20.49 14.55
N LEU A 5 0.56 -19.40 13.95
CA LEU A 5 -0.73 -18.83 14.30
C LEU A 5 -1.88 -19.84 14.15
N GLY A 6 -1.93 -20.55 13.01
CA GLY A 6 -2.95 -21.58 12.73
C GLY A 6 -2.83 -22.84 13.58
N MET A 7 -1.66 -23.09 14.18
CA MET A 7 -1.45 -24.21 15.11
C MET A 7 -1.97 -23.95 16.53
N HIS A 8 -2.00 -22.68 16.94
CA HIS A 8 -2.36 -22.29 18.31
C HIS A 8 -3.72 -21.59 18.42
N LEU A 9 -4.17 -20.97 17.34
CA LEU A 9 -5.44 -20.22 17.31
C LEU A 9 -6.31 -20.72 16.17
N PRO A 10 -7.65 -20.70 16.32
CA PRO A 10 -8.59 -21.08 15.26
C PRO A 10 -8.69 -19.93 14.22
N LEU A 11 -7.55 -19.60 13.61
CA LEU A 11 -7.39 -18.54 12.61
C LEU A 11 -6.63 -19.09 11.39
N ILE A 12 -7.00 -18.63 10.22
CA ILE A 12 -6.24 -18.85 8.97
C ILE A 12 -5.77 -17.50 8.44
N CYS A 13 -4.50 -17.40 8.07
CA CYS A 13 -4.00 -16.25 7.33
C CYS A 13 -4.32 -16.46 5.84
N ASP A 14 -5.28 -15.71 5.33
CA ASP A 14 -5.70 -15.78 3.92
C ASP A 14 -4.80 -14.92 3.02
N ARG A 15 -4.23 -13.82 3.56
CA ARG A 15 -3.42 -12.87 2.81
C ARG A 15 -2.33 -12.27 3.71
N TYR A 16 -1.09 -12.20 3.23
CA TYR A 16 -0.02 -11.44 3.85
C TYR A 16 0.98 -11.00 2.78
N GLU A 17 0.85 -9.76 2.32
CA GLU A 17 1.60 -9.26 1.19
C GLU A 17 1.78 -7.74 1.26
N VAL A 18 2.60 -7.19 0.38
CA VAL A 18 2.73 -5.74 0.20
C VAL A 18 1.40 -5.16 -0.33
N ARG A 19 1.01 -4.00 0.17
CA ARG A 19 -0.18 -3.27 -0.32
C ARG A 19 0.04 -2.82 -1.77
N ASP A 20 -0.95 -3.13 -2.60
CA ASP A 20 -1.04 -2.74 -4.00
C ASP A 20 -2.20 -1.77 -4.27
N ASP A 21 -3.04 -1.50 -3.26
CA ASP A 21 -4.21 -0.62 -3.37
C ASP A 21 -3.85 0.88 -3.31
N VAL A 22 -2.68 1.23 -2.78
CA VAL A 22 -2.21 2.61 -2.65
C VAL A 22 -0.69 2.67 -2.80
N PRO A 23 -0.16 3.68 -3.51
CA PRO A 23 1.28 3.86 -3.61
C PRO A 23 1.89 4.38 -2.29
N PRO A 24 3.17 4.13 -2.04
CA PRO A 24 3.91 4.82 -1.00
C PRO A 24 4.15 6.29 -1.36
N GLY A 25 4.43 7.11 -0.35
CA GLY A 25 4.70 8.54 -0.54
C GLY A 25 5.86 8.79 -1.50
N ALA A 26 5.61 9.62 -2.53
CA ALA A 26 6.61 9.95 -3.52
C ALA A 26 7.70 10.89 -2.96
N GLY A 27 8.94 10.70 -3.40
CA GLY A 27 10.09 11.50 -3.00
C GLY A 27 11.34 11.13 -3.81
N LYS A 28 12.40 11.93 -3.68
CA LYS A 28 13.73 11.52 -4.15
C LYS A 28 14.09 10.15 -3.60
N PHE A 29 13.73 9.93 -2.34
CA PHE A 29 13.69 8.63 -1.70
C PHE A 29 12.22 8.32 -1.40
N ARG A 30 11.69 7.31 -2.06
CA ARG A 30 10.32 6.82 -1.90
C ARG A 30 10.08 6.33 -0.48
N GLY A 31 8.88 6.54 0.04
CA GLY A 31 8.43 5.91 1.29
C GLY A 31 8.37 4.39 1.19
N GLY A 32 8.35 3.71 2.32
CA GLY A 32 8.11 2.26 2.39
C GLY A 32 6.66 1.92 2.07
N SER A 33 6.42 0.83 1.36
CA SER A 33 5.07 0.32 1.13
C SER A 33 4.48 -0.24 2.43
N GLY A 34 3.18 -0.09 2.59
CA GLY A 34 2.44 -0.80 3.62
C GLY A 34 2.30 -2.29 3.31
N VAL A 35 1.76 -3.03 4.25
CA VAL A 35 1.39 -4.43 4.08
C VAL A 35 -0.10 -4.63 4.34
N VAL A 36 -0.68 -5.65 3.72
CA VAL A 36 -2.00 -6.15 4.06
C VAL A 36 -1.88 -7.53 4.67
N LYS A 37 -2.58 -7.74 5.78
CA LYS A 37 -2.70 -9.05 6.42
C LYS A 37 -4.17 -9.33 6.67
N SER A 38 -4.68 -10.43 6.14
CA SER A 38 -6.06 -10.88 6.32
C SER A 38 -6.10 -12.19 7.10
N GLN A 39 -6.90 -12.21 8.15
CA GLN A 39 -7.05 -13.36 9.03
C GLN A 39 -8.52 -13.76 9.09
N ARG A 40 -8.81 -15.02 8.81
CA ARG A 40 -10.16 -15.58 8.87
C ARG A 40 -10.39 -16.32 10.18
N TYR A 41 -11.48 -15.99 10.84
CA TYR A 41 -11.92 -16.63 12.07
C TYR A 41 -12.67 -17.93 11.80
N LEU A 42 -12.18 -19.04 12.34
CA LEU A 42 -12.81 -20.35 12.23
C LEU A 42 -13.81 -20.61 13.35
N THR A 43 -13.80 -19.78 14.38
CA THR A 43 -14.77 -19.78 15.49
C THR A 43 -15.00 -18.33 15.93
N SER A 44 -16.09 -18.08 16.65
CA SER A 44 -16.31 -16.77 17.25
C SER A 44 -15.35 -16.53 18.42
N GLY A 45 -14.99 -15.28 18.61
CA GLY A 45 -14.05 -14.86 19.67
C GLY A 45 -14.12 -13.37 19.90
N PHE A 46 -13.14 -12.86 20.64
CA PHE A 46 -12.97 -11.42 20.85
C PHE A 46 -11.65 -10.98 20.29
N MET A 47 -11.62 -9.78 19.71
CA MET A 47 -10.40 -9.15 19.23
C MET A 47 -10.25 -7.75 19.83
N THR A 48 -8.99 -7.37 20.00
CA THR A 48 -8.57 -6.02 20.33
C THR A 48 -7.61 -5.58 19.22
N HIS A 49 -7.80 -4.37 18.73
CA HIS A 49 -6.96 -3.78 17.71
C HIS A 49 -6.42 -2.44 18.17
N GLU A 50 -5.15 -2.21 17.95
CA GLU A 50 -4.48 -0.96 18.23
C GLU A 50 -3.55 -0.62 17.07
N SER A 51 -3.81 0.49 16.42
CA SER A 51 -3.10 0.96 15.23
C SER A 51 -3.13 2.48 15.18
N ASP A 52 -2.18 3.06 14.46
CA ASP A 52 -2.07 4.50 14.24
C ASP A 52 -2.08 4.84 12.75
N ARG A 53 -2.10 6.14 12.44
CA ARG A 53 -1.99 6.65 11.07
C ARG A 53 -3.12 6.23 10.14
N HIS A 54 -4.35 6.10 10.64
CA HIS A 54 -5.53 5.90 9.80
C HIS A 54 -6.09 7.23 9.28
N LEU A 55 -6.10 8.28 10.11
CA LEU A 55 -6.59 9.62 9.76
C LEU A 55 -5.44 10.57 9.41
N ASP A 56 -4.50 10.70 10.35
CA ASP A 56 -3.27 11.48 10.14
C ASP A 56 -2.23 10.59 9.45
N VAL A 57 -2.18 10.66 8.12
CA VAL A 57 -1.28 9.84 7.31
C VAL A 57 0.20 10.20 7.55
N PRO A 58 1.15 9.30 7.27
CA PRO A 58 2.57 9.61 7.35
C PRO A 58 2.92 10.74 6.35
N TRP A 59 3.38 11.87 6.86
CA TRP A 59 3.76 13.02 6.01
C TRP A 59 5.08 12.81 5.28
N GLY A 60 5.27 13.53 4.17
CA GLY A 60 6.55 13.62 3.49
C GLY A 60 7.47 14.68 4.11
N ILE A 61 8.76 14.61 3.82
CA ILE A 61 9.79 15.50 4.36
C ILE A 61 10.58 16.11 3.21
N PHE A 62 10.97 17.40 3.35
CA PHE A 62 11.79 18.14 2.37
C PHE A 62 11.27 18.09 0.92
N GLY A 63 9.96 18.22 0.75
CA GLY A 63 9.32 18.19 -0.56
C GLY A 63 8.83 16.80 -1.00
N GLY A 64 9.02 15.77 -0.18
CA GLY A 64 8.38 14.47 -0.38
C GLY A 64 6.88 14.55 -0.14
N LYS A 65 6.13 13.67 -0.77
CA LYS A 65 4.67 13.54 -0.63
C LYS A 65 4.31 12.64 0.55
N GLU A 66 3.10 12.81 1.06
CA GLU A 66 2.57 11.94 2.10
C GLU A 66 2.36 10.49 1.60
N GLY A 67 2.42 9.56 2.53
CA GLY A 67 2.03 8.18 2.31
C GLY A 67 0.52 7.99 2.49
N ALA A 68 0.05 6.76 2.32
CA ALA A 68 -1.35 6.41 2.53
C ALA A 68 -1.62 5.99 3.98
N GLY A 69 -2.82 6.28 4.47
CA GLY A 69 -3.28 5.86 5.78
C GLY A 69 -3.51 4.35 5.90
N GLY A 70 -3.49 3.87 7.14
CA GLY A 70 -3.94 2.53 7.46
C GLY A 70 -5.46 2.41 7.41
N LYS A 71 -5.96 1.19 7.31
CA LYS A 71 -7.39 0.88 7.43
C LYS A 71 -7.59 -0.53 7.95
N MET A 72 -8.77 -0.79 8.48
CA MET A 72 -9.20 -2.13 8.86
C MET A 72 -10.57 -2.41 8.27
N GLU A 73 -10.72 -3.55 7.64
CA GLU A 73 -11.95 -4.00 7.00
C GLU A 73 -12.30 -5.40 7.51
N ILE A 74 -13.58 -5.65 7.71
CA ILE A 74 -14.10 -6.97 8.08
C ILE A 74 -15.13 -7.37 7.02
N HIS A 75 -14.96 -8.60 6.51
CA HIS A 75 -15.90 -9.23 5.59
C HIS A 75 -16.27 -10.60 6.11
N ASN A 76 -17.54 -10.84 6.41
CA ASN A 76 -18.00 -12.17 6.79
C ASN A 76 -18.35 -12.99 5.54
N ILE A 77 -17.65 -14.11 5.33
CA ILE A 77 -17.80 -14.95 4.13
C ILE A 77 -19.14 -15.72 4.10
N HIS A 78 -19.83 -15.86 5.23
CA HIS A 78 -21.11 -16.57 5.31
C HIS A 78 -22.30 -15.64 5.12
N SER A 79 -22.30 -14.47 5.77
CA SER A 79 -23.38 -13.49 5.66
C SER A 79 -23.19 -12.50 4.50
N GLY A 80 -21.97 -12.33 4.01
CA GLY A 80 -21.62 -11.32 3.01
C GLY A 80 -21.48 -9.90 3.59
N GLU A 81 -21.66 -9.74 4.90
CA GLU A 81 -21.55 -8.43 5.57
C GLU A 81 -20.13 -7.86 5.39
N ARG A 82 -20.06 -6.55 5.14
CA ARG A 82 -18.79 -5.80 5.05
C ARG A 82 -18.88 -4.56 5.92
N ARG A 83 -17.82 -4.30 6.69
CA ARG A 83 -17.71 -3.11 7.52
C ARG A 83 -16.25 -2.67 7.65
N SER A 84 -16.06 -1.38 7.83
CA SER A 84 -14.76 -0.79 8.19
C SER A 84 -14.77 -0.44 9.67
N GLU A 85 -13.64 -0.63 10.32
CA GLU A 85 -13.52 -0.41 11.75
C GLU A 85 -12.50 0.68 12.07
N TYR A 86 -12.62 1.23 13.27
CA TYR A 86 -11.71 2.24 13.80
C TYR A 86 -10.30 1.66 14.03
N SER A 87 -9.32 2.55 14.11
CA SER A 87 -7.92 2.19 14.35
C SER A 87 -7.67 1.61 15.75
N LYS A 88 -8.56 1.87 16.70
CA LYS A 88 -8.42 1.40 18.09
C LYS A 88 -9.78 0.99 18.64
N PHE A 89 -9.84 -0.24 19.13
CA PHE A 89 -10.97 -0.77 19.87
C PHE A 89 -10.53 -1.95 20.74
N SER A 90 -11.33 -2.29 21.72
CA SER A 90 -11.10 -3.42 22.61
C SER A 90 -12.35 -4.26 22.76
N GLY A 91 -12.19 -5.59 22.83
CA GLY A 91 -13.26 -6.51 23.10
C GLY A 91 -14.34 -6.60 22.02
N MET A 92 -14.02 -6.26 20.78
CA MET A 92 -14.94 -6.46 19.65
C MET A 92 -15.14 -7.95 19.40
N ARG A 93 -16.40 -8.36 19.28
CA ARG A 93 -16.73 -9.74 18.95
C ARG A 93 -16.46 -9.99 17.45
N ALA A 94 -15.69 -11.04 17.18
CA ALA A 94 -15.54 -11.62 15.85
C ALA A 94 -16.45 -12.84 15.73
N GLU A 95 -17.09 -12.98 14.60
CA GLU A 95 -17.96 -14.11 14.31
C GLU A 95 -17.23 -15.14 13.42
N ILE A 96 -17.71 -16.37 13.44
CA ILE A 96 -17.21 -17.41 12.53
C ILE A 96 -17.38 -16.94 11.09
N GLY A 97 -16.30 -17.07 10.29
CA GLY A 97 -16.26 -16.64 8.91
C GLY A 97 -15.91 -15.16 8.71
N ASP A 98 -15.65 -14.39 9.77
CA ASP A 98 -15.09 -13.05 9.63
C ASP A 98 -13.67 -13.15 9.09
N VAL A 99 -13.42 -12.45 7.98
CA VAL A 99 -12.09 -12.17 7.45
C VAL A 99 -11.75 -10.74 7.82
N VAL A 100 -10.81 -10.59 8.73
CA VAL A 100 -10.32 -9.31 9.23
C VAL A 100 -9.08 -8.94 8.46
N SER A 101 -9.13 -7.85 7.70
CA SER A 101 -8.05 -7.34 6.87
C SER A 101 -7.46 -6.07 7.46
N TYR A 102 -6.19 -6.13 7.82
CA TYR A 102 -5.40 -5.02 8.35
C TYR A 102 -4.51 -4.49 7.23
N TYR A 103 -4.63 -3.20 6.93
CA TYR A 103 -3.79 -2.48 5.99
C TYR A 103 -2.92 -1.51 6.77
N SER A 104 -1.63 -1.77 6.85
CA SER A 104 -0.73 -0.82 7.50
C SER A 104 -0.57 0.45 6.64
N PRO A 105 -0.30 1.61 7.25
CA PRO A 105 0.01 2.81 6.47
C PRO A 105 1.27 2.60 5.62
N SER A 106 1.39 3.33 4.51
CA SER A 106 2.64 3.46 3.78
C SER A 106 3.45 4.67 4.28
N GLY A 107 4.77 4.64 4.14
CA GLY A 107 5.65 5.74 4.55
C GLY A 107 5.53 6.96 3.65
N GLY A 108 5.76 8.16 4.21
CA GLY A 108 5.94 9.37 3.44
C GLY A 108 7.29 9.40 2.69
N GLY A 109 7.36 10.13 1.58
CA GLY A 109 8.57 10.32 0.80
C GLY A 109 9.52 11.35 1.42
N TYR A 110 10.78 11.31 1.01
CA TYR A 110 11.79 12.27 1.42
C TYR A 110 12.42 12.95 0.20
N GLY A 111 12.46 14.28 0.19
CA GLY A 111 13.01 15.09 -0.90
C GLY A 111 12.08 15.16 -2.11
N ASN A 112 12.40 16.06 -3.05
CA ASN A 112 11.59 16.29 -4.23
C ASN A 112 11.50 15.03 -5.11
N PRO A 113 10.29 14.52 -5.43
CA PRO A 113 10.10 13.35 -6.30
C PRO A 113 10.72 13.52 -7.69
N LEU A 114 10.75 14.75 -8.23
CA LEU A 114 11.33 15.03 -9.54
C LEU A 114 12.86 14.86 -9.59
N GLU A 115 13.51 14.73 -8.42
CA GLU A 115 14.94 14.44 -8.31
C GLU A 115 15.25 12.93 -8.22
N ARG A 116 14.23 12.06 -8.13
CA ARG A 116 14.45 10.60 -8.14
C ARG A 116 14.94 10.19 -9.52
N ASP A 117 15.96 9.32 -9.53
CA ASP A 117 16.48 8.72 -10.76
C ASP A 117 15.35 8.03 -11.54
N PRO A 118 15.10 8.39 -12.83
CA PRO A 118 14.05 7.78 -13.63
C PRO A 118 14.15 6.26 -13.75
N THR A 119 15.39 5.69 -13.73
CA THR A 119 15.58 4.24 -13.78
C THR A 119 15.05 3.58 -12.51
N LYS A 120 15.24 4.19 -11.33
CA LYS A 120 14.68 3.70 -10.07
C LYS A 120 13.15 3.80 -10.01
N VAL A 121 12.57 4.78 -10.73
CA VAL A 121 11.10 4.87 -10.85
C VAL A 121 10.58 3.76 -11.76
N LEU A 122 11.29 3.44 -12.83
CA LEU A 122 10.99 2.29 -13.69
C LEU A 122 11.08 0.98 -12.89
N ASP A 123 12.17 0.77 -12.12
CA ASP A 123 12.33 -0.40 -11.25
C ASP A 123 11.15 -0.54 -10.28
N ASP A 124 10.74 0.55 -9.62
CA ASP A 124 9.58 0.56 -8.71
C ASP A 124 8.27 0.14 -9.40
N VAL A 125 8.08 0.49 -10.68
CA VAL A 125 6.90 0.07 -11.48
C VAL A 125 7.01 -1.41 -11.86
N LEU A 126 8.18 -1.87 -12.27
CA LEU A 126 8.42 -3.28 -12.61
C LEU A 126 8.26 -4.20 -11.38
N ASP A 127 8.67 -3.72 -10.21
CA ASP A 127 8.51 -4.41 -8.93
C ASP A 127 7.06 -4.33 -8.39
N GLY A 128 6.17 -3.55 -9.02
CA GLY A 128 4.76 -3.45 -8.65
C GLY A 128 4.45 -2.56 -7.45
N PHE A 129 5.37 -1.68 -7.04
CA PHE A 129 5.10 -0.73 -5.94
C PHE A 129 4.06 0.33 -6.29
N PHE A 130 3.96 0.71 -7.56
CA PHE A 130 2.95 1.58 -8.12
C PHE A 130 2.89 1.46 -9.64
N GLY A 131 1.82 2.00 -10.26
CA GLY A 131 1.66 1.92 -11.71
C GLY A 131 2.31 3.07 -12.49
N PRO A 132 2.35 2.99 -13.83
CA PRO A 132 2.93 4.01 -14.71
C PRO A 132 2.25 5.38 -14.60
N ASP A 133 0.97 5.44 -14.28
CA ASP A 133 0.24 6.70 -14.06
C ASP A 133 0.80 7.46 -12.87
N HIS A 134 1.14 6.76 -11.78
CA HIS A 134 1.78 7.35 -10.61
C HIS A 134 3.22 7.77 -10.90
N ALA A 135 3.98 6.98 -11.69
CA ALA A 135 5.31 7.37 -12.17
C ALA A 135 5.25 8.70 -12.93
N LYS A 136 4.23 8.89 -13.77
CA LYS A 136 4.02 10.11 -14.53
C LYS A 136 3.59 11.29 -13.67
N SER A 137 2.54 11.10 -12.84
CA SER A 137 1.93 12.20 -12.06
C SER A 137 2.83 12.73 -10.96
N ASP A 138 3.57 11.85 -10.28
CA ASP A 138 4.31 12.21 -9.08
C ASP A 138 5.81 12.40 -9.31
N TYR A 139 6.38 11.63 -10.23
CA TYR A 139 7.82 11.64 -10.52
C TYR A 139 8.18 12.31 -11.86
N GLY A 140 7.16 12.66 -12.67
CA GLY A 140 7.37 13.19 -14.01
C GLY A 140 8.11 12.18 -14.93
N VAL A 141 7.93 10.88 -14.71
CA VAL A 141 8.58 9.82 -15.49
C VAL A 141 7.57 9.19 -16.44
N VAL A 142 7.88 9.25 -17.73
CA VAL A 142 7.06 8.69 -18.80
C VAL A 142 7.57 7.32 -19.15
N LEU A 143 6.71 6.32 -19.00
CA LEU A 143 6.99 4.93 -19.37
C LEU A 143 6.16 4.53 -20.60
N LYS A 144 6.69 3.63 -21.39
CA LYS A 144 6.04 3.06 -22.57
C LYS A 144 6.05 1.54 -22.50
N PRO A 145 4.98 0.86 -22.96
CA PRO A 145 4.99 -0.59 -23.04
C PRO A 145 6.13 -1.08 -23.95
N VAL A 146 6.76 -2.18 -23.56
CA VAL A 146 7.69 -2.89 -24.44
C VAL A 146 6.97 -4.01 -25.19
N ASP A 147 7.60 -4.56 -26.24
CA ASP A 147 6.96 -5.46 -27.22
C ASP A 147 6.34 -6.74 -26.62
N ASN A 148 6.72 -7.16 -25.43
CA ASN A 148 6.14 -8.32 -24.75
C ASN A 148 4.74 -8.04 -24.10
N GLY A 149 4.33 -6.76 -24.03
CA GLY A 149 3.03 -6.33 -23.50
C GLY A 149 2.87 -6.40 -21.98
N TYR A 150 3.92 -6.83 -21.25
CA TYR A 150 3.89 -6.99 -19.80
C TYR A 150 4.86 -6.05 -19.09
N ASP A 151 5.92 -5.61 -19.78
CA ASP A 151 6.96 -4.78 -19.21
C ASP A 151 6.86 -3.32 -19.67
N TRP A 152 7.57 -2.46 -18.95
CA TRP A 152 7.68 -1.05 -19.24
C TRP A 152 9.11 -0.66 -19.56
N GLY A 153 9.27 0.32 -20.44
CA GLY A 153 10.55 0.96 -20.75
C GLY A 153 10.48 2.45 -20.50
N LEU A 154 11.63 3.05 -20.17
CA LEU A 154 11.73 4.49 -19.95
C LEU A 154 11.68 5.24 -21.29
N ASP A 155 10.84 6.27 -21.38
CA ASP A 155 10.89 7.29 -22.43
C ASP A 155 11.67 8.51 -21.92
N GLU A 156 12.97 8.54 -22.18
CA GLU A 156 13.87 9.59 -21.66
C GLU A 156 13.51 10.99 -22.17
N ALA A 157 13.18 11.12 -23.46
CA ALA A 157 12.86 12.41 -24.06
C ALA A 157 11.55 12.99 -23.50
N ALA A 158 10.50 12.17 -23.41
CA ALA A 158 9.23 12.56 -22.83
C ALA A 158 9.37 12.85 -21.32
N THR A 159 10.17 12.07 -20.60
CA THR A 159 10.47 12.30 -19.18
C THR A 159 11.15 13.64 -18.94
N GLN A 160 12.17 13.96 -19.74
CA GLN A 160 12.88 15.24 -19.63
C GLN A 160 11.95 16.43 -19.89
N SER A 161 11.11 16.33 -20.93
CA SER A 161 10.13 17.38 -21.28
C SER A 161 9.10 17.59 -20.17
N LEU A 162 8.52 16.50 -19.65
CA LEU A 162 7.52 16.55 -18.60
C LEU A 162 8.09 17.13 -17.30
N ARG A 163 9.28 16.70 -16.87
CA ARG A 163 9.95 17.26 -15.67
C ARG A 163 10.24 18.74 -15.80
N ALA A 164 10.63 19.22 -16.99
CA ALA A 164 10.85 20.63 -17.24
C ALA A 164 9.55 21.46 -17.14
N GLU A 165 8.39 20.88 -17.47
CA GLU A 165 7.09 21.50 -17.29
C GLU A 165 6.68 21.54 -15.82
N MET A 166 6.87 20.45 -15.08
CA MET A 166 6.47 20.31 -13.67
C MET A 166 7.32 21.16 -12.71
N GLN A 167 8.50 21.64 -13.14
CA GLN A 167 9.39 22.51 -12.37
C GLN A 167 9.12 24.02 -12.56
N ARG A 168 8.20 24.40 -13.46
CA ARG A 168 7.79 25.81 -13.73
C ARG A 168 6.69 26.25 -12.78
#